data_6fd6d1e97260e327cc6a41ddc8ef3bbb
#
_entry.id   6fd6d1e97260e327cc6a41ddc8ef3bbb
#
_cell.length_a   1.000
_cell.length_b   1.000
_cell.length_c   1.000
_cell.angle_alpha   90.00
_cell.angle_beta   90.00
_cell.angle_gamma   90.00
#
_symmetry.space_group_name_H-M   'P 1'
#
loop_
_entity.id
_entity.type
_entity.pdbx_description
1 polymer ?
#
loop_
_entity_poly.entity_id
_entity_poly.type
_entity_poly.pdbx_seq_one_letter_code
_entity_poly.pdbx_strand_id
1 'polypeptide(L)'
;MLPAFAVFAVFERGAVVQEGVFIGGGGPEYAEKQYLALKYANRHGLVAGATGTGKTVTLQILAEGFSNAGVPVILSDVKGDLSGMARAGDAAGKLHAPFMARNATIGFEDFAYAASPVTFWDIFGQQGHPLRTTVAEMGPLLLARLLELTEAQEGVLNIAFRLADEQGWPLLDLKDLQSLLVWLGENAGEIALRYGNISAASIGAIQRRLLVLENQGATHFFGEPALDLADLMRCDAQGRGMVNILAADKLMASPRLYATFLLWLLSELFEELPELGDPEKPKLVFFFDEAHLLFDDAPKALLDKVEQVARLIRSKGVGVYFVTQNPADVPEDILGQLGNRVQHALRAFTARDAKALRQAAETYRPNPAFDTQEAILQVGVGEAVTSMLQKRGCRGLCSAP
;
A
#
# COMPACT_ATOMS: atom_id res chain seq x y z
N MET A 1 12.42 12.37 -20.55
CA MET A 1 12.30 11.42 -19.45
C MET A 1 13.55 11.57 -18.59
N LEU A 2 13.44 12.16 -17.42
CA LEU A 2 14.51 12.16 -16.42
C LEU A 2 14.37 10.83 -15.65
N PRO A 3 15.45 10.05 -15.48
CA PRO A 3 15.38 8.81 -14.72
C PRO A 3 15.05 9.09 -13.26
N ALA A 4 14.28 8.21 -12.65
CA ALA A 4 13.97 8.22 -11.23
C ALA A 4 15.26 8.17 -10.39
N PHE A 5 15.36 9.00 -9.37
CA PHE A 5 16.57 9.14 -8.55
C PHE A 5 16.34 8.60 -7.16
N ALA A 6 17.05 7.56 -6.82
CA ALA A 6 17.11 7.05 -5.47
C ALA A 6 18.17 7.83 -4.66
N VAL A 7 17.76 8.51 -3.61
CA VAL A 7 18.63 9.08 -2.59
C VAL A 7 18.65 8.09 -1.43
N PHE A 8 19.82 7.52 -1.11
CA PHE A 8 19.97 6.50 -0.10
C PHE A 8 20.90 6.97 1.00
N ALA A 9 20.51 6.83 2.25
CA ALA A 9 21.31 7.13 3.42
C ALA A 9 21.63 5.86 4.23
N VAL A 10 22.86 5.69 4.65
CA VAL A 10 23.28 4.66 5.61
C VAL A 10 23.63 5.32 6.93
N PHE A 11 23.08 4.81 8.04
CA PHE A 11 23.48 5.21 9.37
C PHE A 11 24.63 4.33 9.87
N GLU A 12 25.73 4.93 10.33
CA GLU A 12 26.75 4.21 11.06
C GLU A 12 26.24 3.73 12.42
N ARG A 13 26.70 2.53 12.84
CA ARG A 13 26.38 1.98 14.16
C ARG A 13 26.97 2.88 15.25
N GLY A 14 26.10 3.59 15.96
CA GLY A 14 26.49 4.43 17.10
C GLY A 14 25.74 5.75 17.22
N ALA A 15 25.03 6.18 16.18
CA ALA A 15 24.15 7.34 16.29
C ALA A 15 22.94 7.00 17.18
N VAL A 16 22.57 7.91 18.06
CA VAL A 16 21.32 7.89 18.84
C VAL A 16 20.19 7.47 17.91
N VAL A 17 19.47 6.39 18.26
CA VAL A 17 18.29 5.93 17.51
C VAL A 17 17.37 7.14 17.40
N GLN A 18 17.35 7.77 16.23
CA GLN A 18 16.46 8.89 15.99
C GLN A 18 15.04 8.34 16.08
N GLU A 19 14.22 8.92 16.95
CA GLU A 19 12.83 8.51 17.18
C GLU A 19 11.93 8.72 15.94
N GLY A 20 12.51 8.95 14.73
CA GLY A 20 11.79 9.25 13.51
C GLY A 20 12.58 9.08 12.21
N VAL A 21 11.85 9.00 11.10
CA VAL A 21 12.39 9.03 9.74
C VAL A 21 12.64 10.48 9.34
N PHE A 22 13.87 10.82 8.93
CA PHE A 22 14.18 12.14 8.40
C PHE A 22 13.52 12.32 7.03
N ILE A 23 12.77 13.42 6.86
CA ILE A 23 12.03 13.71 5.63
C ILE A 23 12.52 14.96 4.90
N GLY A 24 13.31 15.80 5.54
CA GLY A 24 13.87 17.00 4.92
C GLY A 24 14.19 18.12 5.91
N GLY A 25 14.58 19.26 5.38
CA GLY A 25 14.70 20.52 6.11
C GLY A 25 13.44 21.38 5.97
N GLY A 26 13.12 22.16 6.99
CA GLY A 26 12.00 23.11 6.99
C GLY A 26 12.40 24.45 7.60
N GLY A 27 11.49 25.40 7.62
CA GLY A 27 11.72 26.73 8.13
C GLY A 27 12.64 27.59 7.26
N PRO A 28 13.05 28.78 7.74
CA PRO A 28 13.96 29.64 6.98
C PRO A 28 15.27 28.92 6.63
N GLU A 29 15.64 28.96 5.36
CA GLU A 29 16.87 28.35 4.84
C GLU A 29 16.96 26.82 5.08
N TYR A 30 15.81 26.12 5.26
CA TYR A 30 15.70 24.67 5.53
C TYR A 30 16.49 24.20 6.77
N ALA A 31 16.76 25.08 7.72
CA ALA A 31 17.60 24.79 8.88
C ALA A 31 16.95 23.87 9.93
N GLU A 32 15.62 23.73 9.90
CA GLU A 32 14.86 22.91 10.84
C GLU A 32 14.69 21.48 10.30
N LYS A 33 15.41 20.51 10.87
CA LYS A 33 15.27 19.10 10.49
C LYS A 33 13.85 18.59 10.76
N GLN A 34 13.20 18.06 9.74
CA GLN A 34 11.85 17.52 9.80
C GLN A 34 11.87 16.00 9.88
N TYR A 35 11.08 15.43 10.79
CA TYR A 35 11.02 13.99 11.03
C TYR A 35 9.57 13.50 11.08
N LEU A 36 9.34 12.32 10.50
CA LEU A 36 8.16 11.51 10.77
C LEU A 36 8.47 10.62 11.99
N ALA A 37 7.85 10.88 13.13
CA ALA A 37 8.06 10.11 14.34
C ALA A 37 7.57 8.67 14.17
N LEU A 38 8.42 7.67 14.43
CA LEU A 38 8.10 6.24 14.29
C LEU A 38 6.88 5.85 15.10
N LYS A 39 6.75 6.36 16.31
CA LYS A 39 5.60 6.13 17.20
C LYS A 39 4.23 6.50 16.59
N TYR A 40 4.23 7.42 15.64
CA TYR A 40 3.00 7.88 14.97
C TYR A 40 2.92 7.48 13.50
N ALA A 41 3.86 6.68 13.02
CA ALA A 41 3.89 6.25 11.64
C ALA A 41 2.79 5.24 11.30
N ASN A 42 2.29 4.48 12.29
CA ASN A 42 1.09 3.61 12.13
C ASN A 42 -0.23 4.40 12.07
N ARG A 43 -0.20 5.74 12.16
CA ARG A 43 -1.39 6.59 12.02
C ARG A 43 -1.62 7.06 10.60
N HIS A 44 -1.14 6.28 9.69
CA HIS A 44 -1.31 6.40 8.25
C HIS A 44 -0.81 7.73 7.68
N GLY A 45 -0.75 7.84 6.37
CA GLY A 45 -0.29 9.05 5.73
C GLY A 45 -0.75 9.25 4.30
N LEU A 46 -0.54 10.47 3.82
CA LEU A 46 -0.80 10.88 2.45
C LEU A 46 0.45 11.58 1.90
N VAL A 47 0.89 11.16 0.73
CA VAL A 47 1.88 11.89 -0.08
C VAL A 47 1.20 12.31 -1.38
N ALA A 48 0.92 13.59 -1.54
CA ALA A 48 0.19 14.07 -2.70
C ALA A 48 0.94 15.18 -3.46
N GLY A 49 0.64 15.35 -4.75
CA GLY A 49 1.22 16.41 -5.58
C GLY A 49 1.23 16.07 -7.06
N ALA A 50 1.39 17.07 -7.92
CA ALA A 50 1.41 16.90 -9.36
C ALA A 50 2.56 15.97 -9.82
N THR A 51 2.47 15.47 -11.06
CA THR A 51 3.55 14.65 -11.65
C THR A 51 4.84 15.44 -11.73
N GLY A 52 5.96 14.81 -11.34
CA GLY A 52 7.30 15.40 -11.41
C GLY A 52 7.62 16.38 -10.27
N THR A 53 6.81 16.47 -9.21
CA THR A 53 7.06 17.35 -8.07
C THR A 53 7.91 16.74 -6.95
N GLY A 54 8.15 15.43 -6.97
CA GLY A 54 9.01 14.75 -6.00
C GLY A 54 8.36 13.63 -5.18
N LYS A 55 7.09 13.27 -5.45
CA LYS A 55 6.37 12.20 -4.71
C LYS A 55 7.15 10.89 -4.60
N THR A 56 7.64 10.36 -5.74
CA THR A 56 8.40 9.10 -5.77
C THR A 56 9.66 9.18 -4.89
N VAL A 57 10.35 10.33 -4.90
CA VAL A 57 11.52 10.54 -4.03
C VAL A 57 11.11 10.53 -2.56
N THR A 58 10.03 11.21 -2.20
CA THR A 58 9.48 11.17 -0.82
C THR A 58 9.10 9.75 -0.41
N LEU A 59 8.46 8.98 -1.30
CA LEU A 59 8.13 7.58 -1.07
C LEU A 59 9.39 6.75 -0.80
N GLN A 60 10.44 6.91 -1.61
CA GLN A 60 11.72 6.23 -1.45
C GLN A 60 12.40 6.60 -0.12
N ILE A 61 12.43 7.89 0.23
CA ILE A 61 12.99 8.37 1.51
C ILE A 61 12.25 7.75 2.70
N LEU A 62 10.91 7.70 2.66
CA LEU A 62 10.12 7.10 3.72
C LEU A 62 10.36 5.59 3.82
N ALA A 63 10.36 4.88 2.68
CA ALA A 63 10.59 3.44 2.64
C ALA A 63 11.98 3.06 3.15
N GLU A 64 13.01 3.79 2.72
CA GLU A 64 14.38 3.61 3.20
C GLU A 64 14.52 3.93 4.69
N GLY A 65 13.94 5.03 5.14
CA GLY A 65 13.97 5.43 6.54
C GLY A 65 13.28 4.41 7.45
N PHE A 66 12.15 3.85 7.05
CA PHE A 66 11.50 2.75 7.76
C PHE A 66 12.36 1.49 7.77
N SER A 67 12.90 1.09 6.61
CA SER A 67 13.80 -0.05 6.50
C SER A 67 14.99 0.08 7.46
N ASN A 68 15.67 1.23 7.46
CA ASN A 68 16.80 1.50 8.35
C ASN A 68 16.41 1.48 9.84
N ALA A 69 15.18 1.86 10.18
CA ALA A 69 14.62 1.75 11.52
C ALA A 69 14.18 0.31 11.89
N GLY A 70 14.43 -0.67 11.03
CA GLY A 70 14.04 -2.06 11.23
C GLY A 70 12.52 -2.26 11.11
N VAL A 71 11.87 -1.50 10.25
CA VAL A 71 10.44 -1.62 9.91
C VAL A 71 10.33 -2.08 8.46
N PRO A 72 9.81 -3.28 8.20
CA PRO A 72 9.53 -3.75 6.85
C PRO A 72 8.51 -2.85 6.15
N VAL A 73 8.65 -2.73 4.84
CA VAL A 73 7.70 -1.97 4.01
C VAL A 73 7.22 -2.78 2.82
N ILE A 74 6.01 -2.50 2.36
CA ILE A 74 5.45 -3.02 1.12
C ILE A 74 5.14 -1.83 0.21
N LEU A 75 5.62 -1.88 -1.01
CA LEU A 75 5.44 -0.84 -2.02
C LEU A 75 4.72 -1.46 -3.23
N SER A 76 3.58 -0.91 -3.62
CA SER A 76 2.95 -1.24 -4.90
C SER A 76 3.58 -0.36 -5.99
N ASP A 77 4.40 -0.94 -6.85
CA ASP A 77 5.11 -0.23 -7.93
C ASP A 77 4.38 -0.37 -9.26
N VAL A 78 3.65 0.67 -9.63
CA VAL A 78 2.87 0.71 -10.88
C VAL A 78 3.73 1.10 -12.09
N LYS A 79 4.79 1.87 -11.86
CA LYS A 79 5.62 2.46 -12.92
C LYS A 79 6.95 1.75 -13.14
N GLY A 80 7.36 0.87 -12.22
CA GLY A 80 8.66 0.19 -12.24
C GLY A 80 9.83 1.12 -11.88
N ASP A 81 9.56 2.27 -11.24
CA ASP A 81 10.58 3.26 -10.89
C ASP A 81 11.14 3.09 -9.46
N LEU A 82 10.59 2.21 -8.66
CA LEU A 82 11.07 1.89 -7.30
C LEU A 82 12.17 0.80 -7.28
N SER A 83 12.35 0.07 -8.37
CA SER A 83 13.35 -1.01 -8.48
C SER A 83 14.80 -0.56 -8.22
N GLY A 84 15.08 0.72 -8.45
CA GLY A 84 16.37 1.35 -8.15
C GLY A 84 16.81 1.26 -6.69
N MET A 85 15.88 1.08 -5.74
CA MET A 85 16.19 0.94 -4.31
C MET A 85 17.06 -0.28 -4.00
N ALA A 86 17.05 -1.30 -4.87
CA ALA A 86 17.88 -2.50 -4.72
C ALA A 86 19.38 -2.28 -5.00
N ARG A 87 19.77 -1.10 -5.50
CA ARG A 87 21.17 -0.80 -5.86
C ARG A 87 21.63 0.51 -5.24
N ALA A 88 22.85 0.51 -4.75
CA ALA A 88 23.49 1.75 -4.31
C ALA A 88 23.63 2.74 -5.47
N GLY A 89 23.45 4.01 -5.19
CA GLY A 89 23.75 5.09 -6.14
C GLY A 89 25.24 5.17 -6.47
N ASP A 90 25.58 5.96 -7.50
CA ASP A 90 26.94 6.12 -7.98
C ASP A 90 27.44 7.55 -7.74
N ALA A 91 28.52 7.67 -6.95
CA ALA A 91 29.18 8.96 -6.70
C ALA A 91 29.85 9.56 -7.95
N ALA A 92 30.13 8.75 -9.00
CA ALA A 92 30.59 9.24 -10.29
C ALA A 92 29.42 9.65 -11.23
N GLY A 93 28.19 9.41 -10.82
CA GLY A 93 26.98 9.70 -11.60
C GLY A 93 26.69 11.20 -11.73
N LYS A 94 26.01 11.59 -12.79
CA LYS A 94 25.65 13.00 -13.10
C LYS A 94 24.82 13.68 -12.00
N LEU A 95 24.20 12.91 -11.13
CA LEU A 95 23.29 13.39 -10.08
C LEU A 95 23.98 13.55 -8.71
N HIS A 96 25.23 13.12 -8.62
CA HIS A 96 25.95 13.25 -7.37
C HIS A 96 26.04 14.73 -6.91
N ALA A 97 26.44 15.63 -7.79
CA ALA A 97 26.55 17.05 -7.45
C ALA A 97 25.22 17.69 -7.02
N PRO A 98 24.07 17.47 -7.73
CA PRO A 98 22.76 17.90 -7.26
C PRO A 98 22.37 17.32 -5.89
N PHE A 99 22.67 16.04 -5.62
CA PHE A 99 22.37 15.43 -4.33
C PHE A 99 23.19 16.04 -3.19
N MET A 100 24.50 16.22 -3.41
CA MET A 100 25.36 16.84 -2.41
C MET A 100 24.94 18.29 -2.11
N ALA A 101 24.56 19.06 -3.14
CA ALA A 101 24.03 20.40 -2.96
C ALA A 101 22.71 20.38 -2.14
N ARG A 102 21.77 19.47 -2.43
CA ARG A 102 20.52 19.35 -1.67
C ARG A 102 20.80 18.93 -0.24
N ASN A 103 21.67 17.94 -0.01
CA ASN A 103 22.04 17.50 1.34
C ASN A 103 22.63 18.63 2.18
N ALA A 104 23.50 19.45 1.59
CA ALA A 104 24.02 20.63 2.26
C ALA A 104 22.92 21.63 2.61
N THR A 105 21.96 21.85 1.70
CA THR A 105 20.83 22.77 1.90
C THR A 105 19.94 22.33 3.06
N ILE A 106 19.61 21.03 3.17
CA ILE A 106 18.71 20.51 4.20
C ILE A 106 19.44 20.02 5.46
N GLY A 107 20.75 20.23 5.57
CA GLY A 107 21.56 19.82 6.71
C GLY A 107 21.64 18.31 6.93
N PHE A 108 21.59 17.51 5.84
CA PHE A 108 21.70 16.05 5.91
C PHE A 108 23.16 15.62 5.75
N GLU A 109 23.87 15.56 6.86
CA GLU A 109 25.33 15.31 6.90
C GLU A 109 25.69 13.84 6.71
N ASP A 110 24.79 12.91 7.08
CA ASP A 110 25.03 11.45 7.09
C ASP A 110 24.68 10.78 5.74
N PHE A 111 24.65 11.54 4.64
CA PHE A 111 24.32 11.00 3.33
C PHE A 111 25.39 10.04 2.82
N ALA A 112 24.96 8.82 2.48
CA ALA A 112 25.79 7.83 1.81
C ALA A 112 24.96 7.01 0.81
N TYR A 113 25.57 6.59 -0.29
CA TYR A 113 24.94 5.68 -1.23
C TYR A 113 24.92 4.25 -0.68
N ALA A 114 23.74 3.69 -0.51
CA ALA A 114 23.56 2.30 -0.08
C ALA A 114 22.40 1.64 -0.83
N ALA A 115 22.41 0.32 -0.87
CA ALA A 115 21.27 -0.47 -1.34
C ALA A 115 20.35 -0.78 -0.17
N SER A 116 19.05 -0.72 -0.40
CA SER A 116 18.06 -1.26 0.54
C SER A 116 17.95 -2.79 0.39
N PRO A 117 17.58 -3.52 1.46
CA PRO A 117 17.32 -4.95 1.37
C PRO A 117 15.97 -5.18 0.67
N VAL A 118 15.98 -5.35 -0.66
CA VAL A 118 14.76 -5.44 -1.48
C VAL A 118 14.40 -6.89 -1.78
N THR A 119 13.10 -7.20 -1.68
CA THR A 119 12.47 -8.39 -2.25
C THR A 119 11.46 -7.96 -3.30
N PHE A 120 11.56 -8.50 -4.51
CA PHE A 120 10.59 -8.27 -5.57
C PHE A 120 9.52 -9.35 -5.59
N TRP A 121 8.26 -8.92 -5.67
CA TRP A 121 7.08 -9.77 -5.75
C TRP A 121 6.32 -9.50 -7.04
N ASP A 122 5.79 -10.55 -7.65
CA ASP A 122 5.01 -10.43 -8.88
C ASP A 122 3.98 -11.57 -8.94
N ILE A 123 2.70 -11.26 -9.07
CA ILE A 123 1.65 -12.26 -9.23
C ILE A 123 1.90 -13.15 -10.44
N PHE A 124 2.45 -12.58 -11.52
CA PHE A 124 2.76 -13.34 -12.74
C PHE A 124 4.11 -14.09 -12.71
N GLY A 125 4.92 -13.87 -11.66
CA GLY A 125 6.22 -14.53 -11.48
C GLY A 125 7.28 -14.18 -12.54
N GLN A 126 7.17 -13.04 -13.21
CA GLN A 126 8.07 -12.63 -14.29
C GLN A 126 9.13 -11.61 -13.84
N GLN A 127 8.78 -10.77 -12.87
CA GLN A 127 9.63 -9.68 -12.37
C GLN A 127 10.05 -9.88 -10.90
N GLY A 128 9.54 -10.92 -10.24
CA GLY A 128 9.83 -11.19 -8.83
C GLY A 128 9.39 -12.58 -8.40
N HIS A 129 9.46 -12.83 -7.11
CA HIS A 129 8.92 -14.05 -6.53
C HIS A 129 7.41 -14.11 -6.75
N PRO A 130 6.84 -15.27 -7.11
CA PRO A 130 5.41 -15.40 -7.30
C PRO A 130 4.69 -15.14 -5.97
N LEU A 131 3.67 -14.28 -6.03
CA LEU A 131 2.82 -13.98 -4.90
C LEU A 131 1.50 -14.70 -5.12
N ARG A 132 1.16 -15.64 -4.25
CA ARG A 132 0.01 -16.53 -4.39
C ARG A 132 -0.74 -16.69 -3.08
N THR A 133 -1.99 -17.12 -3.20
CA THR A 133 -2.82 -17.63 -2.11
C THR A 133 -3.58 -18.85 -2.59
N THR A 134 -4.06 -19.70 -1.68
CA THR A 134 -4.96 -20.78 -2.04
C THR A 134 -6.41 -20.29 -2.05
N VAL A 135 -7.28 -21.01 -2.76
CA VAL A 135 -8.71 -20.77 -2.71
C VAL A 135 -9.23 -20.97 -1.29
N ALA A 136 -8.70 -21.95 -0.56
CA ALA A 136 -9.06 -22.21 0.83
C ALA A 136 -8.76 -21.02 1.76
N GLU A 137 -7.56 -20.42 1.64
CA GLU A 137 -7.18 -19.22 2.41
C GLU A 137 -8.00 -17.99 2.05
N MET A 138 -8.31 -17.78 0.77
CA MET A 138 -9.22 -16.70 0.36
C MET A 138 -10.59 -16.83 1.05
N GLY A 139 -11.06 -18.04 1.24
CA GLY A 139 -12.34 -18.35 1.87
C GLY A 139 -13.58 -17.95 1.05
N PRO A 140 -14.75 -18.52 1.42
CA PRO A 140 -15.97 -18.32 0.63
C PRO A 140 -16.50 -16.89 0.70
N LEU A 141 -16.35 -16.20 1.83
CA LEU A 141 -16.90 -14.86 2.04
C LEU A 141 -16.20 -13.81 1.18
N LEU A 142 -14.85 -13.80 1.17
CA LEU A 142 -14.08 -12.85 0.35
C LEU A 142 -14.28 -13.15 -1.13
N LEU A 143 -14.28 -14.44 -1.50
CA LEU A 143 -14.48 -14.86 -2.87
C LEU A 143 -15.89 -14.51 -3.38
N ALA A 144 -16.93 -14.67 -2.54
CA ALA A 144 -18.31 -14.28 -2.89
C ALA A 144 -18.42 -12.77 -3.15
N ARG A 145 -17.82 -11.96 -2.30
CA ARG A 145 -17.80 -10.48 -2.45
C ARG A 145 -17.05 -10.06 -3.71
N LEU A 146 -15.90 -10.67 -3.95
CA LEU A 146 -15.08 -10.42 -5.13
C LEU A 146 -15.81 -10.73 -6.44
N LEU A 147 -16.49 -11.89 -6.47
CA LEU A 147 -17.26 -12.33 -7.62
C LEU A 147 -18.62 -11.63 -7.71
N GLU A 148 -18.95 -10.73 -6.76
CA GLU A 148 -20.24 -10.03 -6.69
C GLU A 148 -21.42 -11.02 -6.77
N LEU A 149 -21.37 -12.08 -5.95
CA LEU A 149 -22.37 -13.11 -5.90
C LEU A 149 -23.65 -12.64 -5.21
N THR A 150 -24.78 -13.13 -5.68
CA THR A 150 -26.04 -12.98 -4.96
C THR A 150 -26.06 -13.89 -3.73
N GLU A 151 -26.95 -13.64 -2.75
CA GLU A 151 -27.12 -14.44 -1.55
C GLU A 151 -27.30 -15.94 -1.85
N ALA A 152 -28.09 -16.28 -2.89
CA ALA A 152 -28.26 -17.66 -3.32
C ALA A 152 -27.00 -18.32 -3.89
N GLN A 153 -26.15 -17.54 -4.60
CA GLN A 153 -24.87 -18.01 -5.13
C GLN A 153 -23.82 -18.12 -4.03
N GLU A 154 -23.79 -17.16 -3.11
CA GLU A 154 -22.94 -17.20 -1.91
C GLU A 154 -23.27 -18.44 -1.06
N GLY A 155 -24.56 -18.78 -0.91
CA GLY A 155 -24.99 -20.00 -0.24
C GLY A 155 -24.42 -21.27 -0.88
N VAL A 156 -24.41 -21.36 -2.21
CA VAL A 156 -23.81 -22.52 -2.92
C VAL A 156 -22.29 -22.55 -2.71
N LEU A 157 -21.62 -21.39 -2.73
CA LEU A 157 -20.17 -21.32 -2.49
C LEU A 157 -19.84 -21.76 -1.04
N ASN A 158 -20.60 -21.31 -0.06
CA ASN A 158 -20.42 -21.73 1.35
C ASN A 158 -20.61 -23.24 1.51
N ILE A 159 -21.58 -23.86 0.81
CA ILE A 159 -21.76 -25.31 0.81
C ILE A 159 -20.54 -26.01 0.21
N ALA A 160 -19.99 -25.48 -0.89
CA ALA A 160 -18.78 -26.02 -1.52
C ALA A 160 -17.60 -26.07 -0.53
N PHE A 161 -17.29 -24.96 0.12
CA PHE A 161 -16.19 -24.87 1.07
C PHE A 161 -16.43 -25.77 2.30
N ARG A 162 -17.64 -25.74 2.84
CA ARG A 162 -18.02 -26.59 3.97
C ARG A 162 -17.85 -28.08 3.67
N LEU A 163 -18.28 -28.50 2.48
CA LEU A 163 -18.14 -29.88 2.06
C LEU A 163 -16.67 -30.27 1.83
N ALA A 164 -15.89 -29.39 1.19
CA ALA A 164 -14.47 -29.61 1.00
C ALA A 164 -13.76 -29.81 2.35
N ASP A 165 -14.05 -28.97 3.34
CA ASP A 165 -13.51 -29.07 4.70
C ASP A 165 -13.90 -30.40 5.37
N GLU A 166 -15.20 -30.79 5.34
CA GLU A 166 -15.67 -32.02 5.94
C GLU A 166 -15.12 -33.30 5.27
N GLN A 167 -14.80 -33.25 3.99
CA GLN A 167 -14.26 -34.36 3.23
C GLN A 167 -12.72 -34.37 3.19
N GLY A 168 -12.07 -33.31 3.69
CA GLY A 168 -10.62 -33.13 3.59
C GLY A 168 -10.14 -32.91 2.16
N TRP A 169 -10.98 -32.33 1.29
CA TRP A 169 -10.60 -32.00 -0.07
C TRP A 169 -9.91 -30.65 -0.13
N PRO A 170 -8.66 -30.57 -0.54
CA PRO A 170 -7.94 -29.30 -0.63
C PRO A 170 -8.52 -28.42 -1.75
N LEU A 171 -8.71 -27.14 -1.47
CA LEU A 171 -9.06 -26.12 -2.46
C LEU A 171 -7.83 -25.24 -2.68
N LEU A 172 -6.89 -25.70 -3.49
CA LEU A 172 -5.61 -25.02 -3.70
C LEU A 172 -5.73 -23.95 -4.80
N ASP A 173 -6.34 -24.32 -5.92
CA ASP A 173 -6.46 -23.42 -7.06
C ASP A 173 -7.93 -23.30 -7.57
N LEU A 174 -8.12 -22.50 -8.62
CA LEU A 174 -9.47 -22.30 -9.20
C LEU A 174 -10.04 -23.57 -9.83
N LYS A 175 -9.18 -24.50 -10.30
CA LYS A 175 -9.63 -25.75 -10.93
C LYS A 175 -10.24 -26.70 -9.90
N ASP A 176 -9.67 -26.72 -8.68
CA ASP A 176 -10.25 -27.49 -7.57
C ASP A 176 -11.66 -27.01 -7.26
N LEU A 177 -11.85 -25.69 -7.12
CA LEU A 177 -13.16 -25.11 -6.88
C LEU A 177 -14.15 -25.36 -8.04
N GLN A 178 -13.70 -25.22 -9.29
CA GLN A 178 -14.53 -25.50 -10.46
C GLN A 178 -14.96 -26.96 -10.50
N SER A 179 -14.03 -27.88 -10.24
CA SER A 179 -14.31 -29.31 -10.19
C SER A 179 -15.32 -29.66 -9.09
N LEU A 180 -15.17 -29.06 -7.92
CA LEU A 180 -16.10 -29.21 -6.82
C LEU A 180 -17.49 -28.65 -7.16
N LEU A 181 -17.59 -27.49 -7.82
CA LEU A 181 -18.87 -26.91 -8.26
C LEU A 181 -19.59 -27.82 -9.28
N VAL A 182 -18.86 -28.46 -10.20
CA VAL A 182 -19.43 -29.45 -11.13
C VAL A 182 -19.96 -30.64 -10.34
N TRP A 183 -19.15 -31.19 -9.44
CA TRP A 183 -19.55 -32.33 -8.61
C TRP A 183 -20.77 -32.02 -7.73
N LEU A 184 -20.87 -30.81 -7.16
CA LEU A 184 -22.06 -30.35 -6.43
C LEU A 184 -23.30 -30.34 -7.31
N GLY A 185 -23.17 -29.92 -8.56
CA GLY A 185 -24.29 -29.94 -9.53
C GLY A 185 -24.79 -31.33 -9.83
N GLU A 186 -23.88 -32.28 -10.01
CA GLU A 186 -24.20 -33.69 -10.30
C GLU A 186 -24.84 -34.41 -9.10
N ASN A 187 -24.48 -34.02 -7.88
CA ASN A 187 -24.93 -34.64 -6.65
C ASN A 187 -25.92 -33.76 -5.85
N ALA A 188 -26.53 -32.75 -6.50
CA ALA A 188 -27.35 -31.74 -5.82
C ALA A 188 -28.54 -32.35 -5.03
N GLY A 189 -29.13 -33.46 -5.49
CA GLY A 189 -30.26 -34.11 -4.82
C GLY A 189 -29.90 -34.68 -3.44
N GLU A 190 -28.75 -35.30 -3.28
CA GLU A 190 -28.27 -35.85 -2.02
C GLU A 190 -27.84 -34.76 -1.06
N ILE A 191 -27.15 -33.76 -1.59
CA ILE A 191 -26.58 -32.63 -0.82
C ILE A 191 -27.70 -31.74 -0.30
N ALA A 192 -28.73 -31.50 -1.08
CA ALA A 192 -29.88 -30.65 -0.73
C ALA A 192 -30.57 -31.08 0.56
N LEU A 193 -30.59 -32.37 0.88
CA LEU A 193 -31.16 -32.89 2.12
C LEU A 193 -30.40 -32.45 3.35
N ARG A 194 -29.09 -32.19 3.22
CA ARG A 194 -28.21 -31.86 4.35
C ARG A 194 -27.93 -30.36 4.46
N TYR A 195 -27.75 -29.70 3.32
CA TYR A 195 -27.24 -28.31 3.28
C TYR A 195 -28.21 -27.32 2.64
N GLY A 196 -29.30 -27.78 2.04
CA GLY A 196 -30.27 -26.94 1.32
C GLY A 196 -30.14 -27.02 -0.17
N ASN A 197 -31.01 -26.30 -0.86
CA ASN A 197 -31.15 -26.39 -2.31
C ASN A 197 -29.95 -25.81 -3.06
N ILE A 198 -29.42 -26.57 -4.01
CA ILE A 198 -28.32 -26.17 -4.91
C ILE A 198 -28.90 -26.12 -6.33
N SER A 199 -28.94 -24.94 -6.95
CA SER A 199 -29.45 -24.79 -8.29
C SER A 199 -28.34 -24.81 -9.33
N ALA A 200 -28.55 -25.49 -10.47
CA ALA A 200 -27.64 -25.46 -11.61
C ALA A 200 -27.43 -24.03 -12.14
N ALA A 201 -28.44 -23.17 -12.01
CA ALA A 201 -28.36 -21.76 -12.41
C ALA A 201 -27.34 -20.97 -11.55
N SER A 202 -27.31 -21.22 -10.21
CA SER A 202 -26.34 -20.61 -9.30
C SER A 202 -24.93 -21.10 -9.61
N ILE A 203 -24.72 -22.40 -9.80
CA ILE A 203 -23.42 -22.96 -10.17
C ILE A 203 -22.92 -22.33 -11.48
N GLY A 204 -23.74 -22.32 -12.51
CA GLY A 204 -23.36 -21.73 -13.79
C GLY A 204 -23.07 -20.23 -13.72
N ALA A 205 -23.71 -19.51 -12.82
CA ALA A 205 -23.40 -18.10 -12.57
C ALA A 205 -22.03 -17.94 -11.91
N ILE A 206 -21.70 -18.74 -10.87
CA ILE A 206 -20.40 -18.72 -10.21
C ILE A 206 -19.28 -19.08 -11.20
N GLN A 207 -19.46 -20.14 -11.98
CA GLN A 207 -18.49 -20.56 -13.00
C GLN A 207 -18.19 -19.45 -14.03
N ARG A 208 -19.23 -18.74 -14.52
CA ARG A 208 -19.02 -17.60 -15.43
C ARG A 208 -18.22 -16.46 -14.78
N ARG A 209 -18.43 -16.18 -13.49
CA ARG A 209 -17.66 -15.16 -12.77
C ARG A 209 -16.20 -15.61 -12.57
N LEU A 210 -15.97 -16.88 -12.23
CA LEU A 210 -14.62 -17.45 -12.14
C LEU A 210 -13.89 -17.38 -13.49
N LEU A 211 -14.55 -17.70 -14.60
CA LEU A 211 -13.96 -17.59 -15.93
C LEU A 211 -13.51 -16.17 -16.27
N VAL A 212 -14.28 -15.14 -15.87
CA VAL A 212 -13.87 -13.74 -16.05
C VAL A 212 -12.60 -13.43 -15.26
N LEU A 213 -12.49 -13.95 -14.04
CA LEU A 213 -11.32 -13.76 -13.19
C LEU A 213 -10.09 -14.49 -13.74
N GLU A 214 -10.27 -15.72 -14.25
CA GLU A 214 -9.22 -16.49 -14.93
C GLU A 214 -8.68 -15.75 -16.17
N ASN A 215 -9.56 -15.18 -16.97
CA ASN A 215 -9.17 -14.42 -18.17
C ASN A 215 -8.33 -13.17 -17.82
N GLN A 216 -8.38 -12.69 -16.59
CA GLN A 216 -7.53 -11.63 -16.06
C GLN A 216 -6.22 -12.14 -15.44
N GLY A 217 -5.97 -13.44 -15.47
CA GLY A 217 -4.74 -14.04 -14.98
C GLY A 217 -4.78 -14.55 -13.54
N ALA A 218 -5.97 -14.72 -12.95
CA ALA A 218 -6.11 -15.22 -11.57
C ALA A 218 -5.52 -16.61 -11.35
N THR A 219 -5.32 -17.42 -12.39
CA THR A 219 -4.62 -18.70 -12.32
C THR A 219 -3.16 -18.56 -11.87
N HIS A 220 -2.56 -17.38 -12.00
CA HIS A 220 -1.22 -17.09 -11.48
C HIS A 220 -1.25 -16.75 -9.99
N PHE A 221 -2.37 -16.21 -9.51
CA PHE A 221 -2.54 -15.78 -8.13
C PHE A 221 -3.02 -16.93 -7.22
N PHE A 222 -3.94 -17.78 -7.70
CA PHE A 222 -4.43 -18.91 -6.91
C PHE A 222 -3.55 -20.15 -7.11
N GLY A 223 -3.01 -20.69 -6.01
CA GLY A 223 -2.19 -21.88 -6.00
C GLY A 223 -1.07 -21.83 -4.97
N GLU A 224 -0.27 -22.89 -4.91
CA GLU A 224 0.88 -23.01 -4.03
C GLU A 224 2.20 -22.59 -4.72
N PRO A 225 3.22 -22.21 -3.95
CA PRO A 225 3.16 -21.97 -2.50
C PRO A 225 2.38 -20.68 -2.18
N ALA A 226 1.55 -20.72 -1.13
CA ALA A 226 0.88 -19.53 -0.63
C ALA A 226 1.88 -18.60 0.06
N LEU A 227 1.61 -17.30 0.04
CA LEU A 227 2.41 -16.30 0.73
C LEU A 227 2.20 -16.44 2.25
N ASP A 228 3.29 -16.60 2.99
CA ASP A 228 3.30 -16.39 4.42
C ASP A 228 3.51 -14.89 4.71
N LEU A 229 2.61 -14.26 5.46
CA LEU A 229 2.74 -12.85 5.85
C LEU A 229 4.05 -12.57 6.61
N ALA A 230 4.61 -13.57 7.30
CA ALA A 230 5.89 -13.47 7.96
C ALA A 230 7.03 -13.14 6.97
N ASP A 231 6.94 -13.59 5.71
CA ASP A 231 7.92 -13.27 4.68
C ASP A 231 7.95 -11.78 4.32
N LEU A 232 6.82 -11.09 4.40
CA LEU A 232 6.72 -9.64 4.19
C LEU A 232 7.24 -8.82 5.38
N MET A 233 7.31 -9.44 6.58
CA MET A 233 7.71 -8.77 7.83
C MET A 233 9.15 -9.06 8.26
N ARG A 234 9.97 -9.60 7.37
CA ARG A 234 11.36 -9.96 7.65
C ARG A 234 12.27 -8.74 7.76
N CYS A 235 13.35 -8.93 8.51
CA CYS A 235 14.49 -8.03 8.52
C CYS A 235 15.73 -8.76 7.96
N ASP A 236 16.68 -8.01 7.42
CA ASP A 236 17.97 -8.54 6.98
C ASP A 236 18.89 -8.84 8.18
N ALA A 237 20.06 -9.39 7.89
CA ALA A 237 21.07 -9.73 8.92
C ALA A 237 21.60 -8.50 9.70
N GLN A 238 21.41 -7.30 9.18
CA GLN A 238 21.77 -6.03 9.82
C GLN A 238 20.62 -5.45 10.66
N GLY A 239 19.46 -6.09 10.68
CA GLY A 239 18.26 -5.65 11.39
C GLY A 239 17.46 -4.59 10.63
N ARG A 240 17.74 -4.34 9.33
CA ARG A 240 16.95 -3.46 8.50
C ARG A 240 15.70 -4.19 8.01
N GLY A 241 14.55 -3.51 8.00
CA GLY A 241 13.31 -4.07 7.46
C GLY A 241 13.41 -4.33 5.96
N MET A 242 12.90 -5.47 5.50
CA MET A 242 12.84 -5.76 4.05
C MET A 242 11.95 -4.75 3.33
N VAL A 243 12.39 -4.31 2.17
CA VAL A 243 11.62 -3.48 1.24
C VAL A 243 10.99 -4.40 0.21
N ASN A 244 9.72 -4.73 0.40
CA ASN A 244 8.96 -5.59 -0.47
C ASN A 244 8.35 -4.75 -1.60
N ILE A 245 8.80 -4.93 -2.83
CA ILE A 245 8.29 -4.22 -4.01
C ILE A 245 7.42 -5.17 -4.82
N LEU A 246 6.13 -4.84 -4.92
CA LEU A 246 5.17 -5.54 -5.77
C LEU A 246 5.16 -4.90 -7.16
N ALA A 247 5.52 -5.67 -8.18
CA ALA A 247 5.36 -5.27 -9.58
C ALA A 247 3.87 -5.22 -9.93
N ALA A 248 3.31 -4.02 -10.04
CA ALA A 248 1.88 -3.79 -10.27
C ALA A 248 1.55 -3.28 -11.68
N ASP A 249 2.54 -3.12 -12.57
CA ASP A 249 2.37 -2.62 -13.94
C ASP A 249 1.34 -3.43 -14.74
N LYS A 250 1.43 -4.76 -14.70
CA LYS A 250 0.47 -5.65 -15.37
C LYS A 250 -0.84 -5.80 -14.63
N LEU A 251 -0.82 -5.69 -13.30
CA LEU A 251 -2.03 -5.77 -12.48
C LEU A 251 -3.00 -4.63 -12.80
N MET A 252 -2.49 -3.45 -13.14
CA MET A 252 -3.31 -2.31 -13.56
C MET A 252 -4.12 -2.60 -14.82
N ALA A 253 -3.65 -3.48 -15.70
CA ALA A 253 -4.42 -3.96 -16.86
C ALA A 253 -5.49 -5.00 -16.50
N SER A 254 -5.50 -5.49 -15.25
CA SER A 254 -6.42 -6.51 -14.72
C SER A 254 -7.08 -6.02 -13.41
N PRO A 255 -7.98 -5.02 -13.44
CA PRO A 255 -8.48 -4.34 -12.24
C PRO A 255 -9.13 -5.28 -11.22
N ARG A 256 -9.85 -6.32 -11.69
CA ARG A 256 -10.47 -7.31 -10.80
C ARG A 256 -9.43 -8.17 -10.08
N LEU A 257 -8.38 -8.58 -10.77
CA LEU A 257 -7.28 -9.34 -10.15
C LEU A 257 -6.55 -8.48 -9.12
N TYR A 258 -6.29 -7.21 -9.44
CA TYR A 258 -5.69 -6.28 -8.50
C TYR A 258 -6.57 -6.07 -7.25
N ALA A 259 -7.86 -5.86 -7.45
CA ALA A 259 -8.83 -5.76 -6.35
C ALA A 259 -8.88 -7.04 -5.51
N THR A 260 -8.81 -8.23 -6.16
CA THR A 260 -8.76 -9.54 -5.50
C THR A 260 -7.57 -9.65 -4.58
N PHE A 261 -6.41 -9.39 -5.14
CA PHE A 261 -5.15 -9.43 -4.41
C PHE A 261 -5.16 -8.50 -3.20
N LEU A 262 -5.56 -7.24 -3.40
CA LEU A 262 -5.57 -6.27 -2.30
C LEU A 262 -6.59 -6.60 -1.24
N LEU A 263 -7.78 -7.05 -1.63
CA LEU A 263 -8.82 -7.46 -0.69
C LEU A 263 -8.35 -8.63 0.18
N TRP A 264 -7.70 -9.62 -0.44
CA TRP A 264 -7.10 -10.73 0.28
C TRP A 264 -5.98 -10.25 1.22
N LEU A 265 -4.96 -9.56 0.70
CA LEU A 265 -3.81 -9.13 1.49
C LEU A 265 -4.21 -8.27 2.71
N LEU A 266 -5.12 -7.31 2.50
CA LEU A 266 -5.61 -6.46 3.59
C LEU A 266 -6.45 -7.25 4.60
N SER A 267 -7.13 -8.31 4.16
CA SER A 267 -7.88 -9.20 5.07
C SER A 267 -6.94 -10.04 5.91
N GLU A 268 -5.95 -10.69 5.28
CA GLU A 268 -4.93 -11.47 5.98
C GLU A 268 -4.17 -10.63 7.02
N LEU A 269 -3.69 -9.45 6.62
CA LEU A 269 -3.04 -8.52 7.56
C LEU A 269 -3.93 -8.14 8.73
N PHE A 270 -5.25 -8.01 8.49
CA PHE A 270 -6.18 -7.68 9.54
C PHE A 270 -6.51 -8.86 10.46
N GLU A 271 -6.57 -10.07 9.94
CA GLU A 271 -6.96 -11.27 10.69
C GLU A 271 -5.78 -11.87 11.46
N GLU A 272 -4.62 -12.00 10.84
CA GLU A 272 -3.49 -12.71 11.43
C GLU A 272 -2.66 -11.88 12.40
N LEU A 273 -2.56 -10.56 12.18
CA LEU A 273 -1.72 -9.74 13.04
C LEU A 273 -2.35 -9.57 14.44
N PRO A 274 -1.56 -9.72 15.52
CA PRO A 274 -2.05 -9.50 16.86
C PRO A 274 -2.31 -8.03 17.16
N GLU A 275 -3.21 -7.75 18.10
CA GLU A 275 -3.40 -6.41 18.65
C GLU A 275 -2.18 -6.00 19.49
N LEU A 276 -1.55 -4.88 19.15
CA LEU A 276 -0.33 -4.37 19.78
C LEU A 276 -0.54 -3.07 20.56
N GLY A 277 -1.69 -2.44 20.39
CA GLY A 277 -1.96 -1.12 20.98
C GLY A 277 -1.16 0.00 20.31
N ASP A 278 -0.36 0.74 21.07
CA ASP A 278 0.47 1.87 20.59
C ASP A 278 1.96 1.48 20.64
N PRO A 279 2.51 0.74 19.68
CA PRO A 279 3.92 0.35 19.65
C PRO A 279 4.84 1.56 19.39
N GLU A 280 6.10 1.49 19.84
CA GLU A 280 7.09 2.56 19.64
C GLU A 280 7.50 2.75 18.17
N LYS A 281 7.32 1.73 17.32
CA LYS A 281 7.48 1.78 15.88
C LYS A 281 6.47 0.85 15.18
N PRO A 282 6.10 1.09 13.91
CA PRO A 282 5.26 0.17 13.17
C PRO A 282 5.88 -1.22 13.05
N LYS A 283 5.04 -2.24 12.93
CA LYS A 283 5.46 -3.60 12.55
C LYS A 283 5.63 -3.74 11.05
N LEU A 284 4.85 -2.98 10.30
CA LEU A 284 4.83 -2.98 8.84
C LEU A 284 4.29 -1.63 8.35
N VAL A 285 4.80 -1.15 7.23
CA VAL A 285 4.24 0.01 6.54
C VAL A 285 3.91 -0.36 5.10
N PHE A 286 2.69 -0.06 4.69
CA PHE A 286 2.21 -0.29 3.33
C PHE A 286 2.09 1.03 2.57
N PHE A 287 2.64 1.09 1.35
CA PHE A 287 2.52 2.22 0.45
C PHE A 287 1.75 1.85 -0.81
N PHE A 288 0.66 2.54 -1.06
CA PHE A 288 -0.09 2.47 -2.30
C PHE A 288 0.35 3.61 -3.22
N ASP A 289 1.21 3.31 -4.19
CA ASP A 289 1.52 4.30 -5.23
C ASP A 289 0.38 4.38 -6.24
N GLU A 290 0.19 5.57 -6.82
CA GLU A 290 -0.93 5.92 -7.70
C GLU A 290 -2.29 5.49 -7.11
N ALA A 291 -2.53 5.89 -5.85
CA ALA A 291 -3.67 5.44 -5.06
C ALA A 291 -5.04 5.71 -5.71
N HIS A 292 -5.13 6.65 -6.65
CA HIS A 292 -6.36 6.86 -7.44
C HIS A 292 -6.80 5.58 -8.17
N LEU A 293 -5.86 4.74 -8.63
CA LEU A 293 -6.17 3.48 -9.30
C LEU A 293 -6.79 2.44 -8.34
N LEU A 294 -6.60 2.60 -7.05
CA LEU A 294 -7.22 1.75 -6.04
C LEU A 294 -8.70 2.10 -5.82
N PHE A 295 -9.07 3.37 -6.05
CA PHE A 295 -10.41 3.89 -5.78
C PHE A 295 -11.27 4.05 -7.03
N ASP A 296 -10.66 4.29 -8.19
CA ASP A 296 -11.35 4.43 -9.47
C ASP A 296 -11.96 3.09 -9.89
N ASP A 297 -13.28 3.05 -10.11
CA ASP A 297 -14.03 1.86 -10.52
C ASP A 297 -13.85 0.61 -9.63
N ALA A 298 -13.38 0.80 -8.39
CA ALA A 298 -13.15 -0.29 -7.46
C ALA A 298 -14.45 -0.96 -7.01
N PRO A 299 -14.49 -2.30 -6.86
CA PRO A 299 -15.61 -2.98 -6.24
C PRO A 299 -15.90 -2.44 -4.85
N LYS A 300 -17.19 -2.27 -4.51
CA LYS A 300 -17.59 -1.76 -3.18
C LYS A 300 -16.94 -2.54 -2.03
N ALA A 301 -16.81 -3.86 -2.18
CA ALA A 301 -16.18 -4.72 -1.17
C ALA A 301 -14.73 -4.33 -0.89
N LEU A 302 -13.97 -3.89 -1.90
CA LEU A 302 -12.60 -3.40 -1.72
C LEU A 302 -12.60 -2.06 -0.99
N LEU A 303 -13.46 -1.12 -1.40
CA LEU A 303 -13.56 0.19 -0.75
C LEU A 303 -13.92 0.04 0.74
N ASP A 304 -14.93 -0.76 1.05
CA ASP A 304 -15.37 -1.04 2.43
C ASP A 304 -14.22 -1.67 3.25
N LYS A 305 -13.40 -2.55 2.63
CA LYS A 305 -12.27 -3.18 3.32
C LYS A 305 -11.11 -2.22 3.53
N VAL A 306 -10.75 -1.40 2.54
CA VAL A 306 -9.72 -0.36 2.68
C VAL A 306 -10.09 0.63 3.77
N GLU A 307 -11.37 1.04 3.83
CA GLU A 307 -11.88 1.92 4.90
C GLU A 307 -11.79 1.24 6.27
N GLN A 308 -12.23 -0.01 6.38
CA GLN A 308 -12.12 -0.79 7.61
C GLN A 308 -10.67 -0.91 8.08
N VAL A 309 -9.77 -1.27 7.16
CA VAL A 309 -8.34 -1.40 7.45
C VAL A 309 -7.76 -0.06 7.89
N ALA A 310 -8.02 1.03 7.18
CA ALA A 310 -7.54 2.35 7.54
C ALA A 310 -8.01 2.81 8.94
N ARG A 311 -9.18 2.32 9.41
CA ARG A 311 -9.66 2.63 10.76
C ARG A 311 -9.04 1.77 11.86
N LEU A 312 -8.82 0.49 11.59
CA LEU A 312 -8.60 -0.51 12.64
C LEU A 312 -7.19 -1.09 12.66
N ILE A 313 -6.49 -1.17 11.52
CA ILE A 313 -5.19 -1.87 11.42
C ILE A 313 -4.07 -1.17 12.20
N ARG A 314 -4.30 0.07 12.58
CA ARG A 314 -3.40 0.83 13.45
C ARG A 314 -3.12 0.10 14.76
N SER A 315 -4.13 -0.50 15.40
CA SER A 315 -3.98 -1.24 16.65
C SER A 315 -3.09 -2.47 16.50
N LYS A 316 -2.92 -2.96 15.28
CA LYS A 316 -2.01 -4.06 14.92
C LYS A 316 -0.60 -3.57 14.54
N GLY A 317 -0.34 -2.26 14.66
CA GLY A 317 0.96 -1.67 14.39
C GLY A 317 1.27 -1.47 12.90
N VAL A 318 0.28 -1.51 12.00
CA VAL A 318 0.49 -1.31 10.57
C VAL A 318 0.19 0.13 10.18
N GLY A 319 1.11 0.76 9.45
CA GLY A 319 0.93 2.05 8.80
C GLY A 319 0.51 1.89 7.34
N VAL A 320 -0.43 2.69 6.88
CA VAL A 320 -0.86 2.71 5.46
C VAL A 320 -0.67 4.11 4.91
N TYR A 321 0.04 4.22 3.79
CA TYR A 321 0.35 5.49 3.13
C TYR A 321 -0.14 5.46 1.70
N PHE A 322 -0.94 6.45 1.34
CA PHE A 322 -1.40 6.64 -0.03
C PHE A 322 -0.55 7.69 -0.73
N VAL A 323 -0.10 7.36 -1.94
CA VAL A 323 0.64 8.27 -2.81
C VAL A 323 -0.23 8.56 -4.04
N THR A 324 -0.58 9.82 -4.27
CA THR A 324 -1.50 10.18 -5.36
C THR A 324 -1.17 11.55 -5.96
N GLN A 325 -1.75 11.85 -7.11
CA GLN A 325 -1.58 13.14 -7.76
C GLN A 325 -2.45 14.22 -7.12
N ASN A 326 -3.61 13.85 -6.59
CA ASN A 326 -4.54 14.78 -5.97
C ASN A 326 -5.10 14.17 -4.66
N PRO A 327 -5.12 14.90 -3.54
CA PRO A 327 -5.77 14.42 -2.31
C PRO A 327 -7.24 14.02 -2.48
N ALA A 328 -7.96 14.66 -3.40
CA ALA A 328 -9.36 14.36 -3.69
C ALA A 328 -9.59 12.98 -4.35
N ASP A 329 -8.53 12.30 -4.81
CA ASP A 329 -8.63 10.94 -5.33
C ASP A 329 -8.90 9.92 -4.22
N VAL A 330 -8.59 10.27 -2.97
CA VAL A 330 -8.83 9.40 -1.80
C VAL A 330 -10.17 9.76 -1.16
N PRO A 331 -11.06 8.79 -0.90
CA PRO A 331 -12.35 9.03 -0.25
C PRO A 331 -12.21 9.78 1.08
N GLU A 332 -13.16 10.69 1.39
CA GLU A 332 -13.11 11.55 2.57
C GLU A 332 -13.02 10.76 3.88
N ASP A 333 -13.73 9.65 3.99
CA ASP A 333 -13.72 8.76 5.16
C ASP A 333 -12.33 8.18 5.44
N ILE A 334 -11.56 7.87 4.39
CA ILE A 334 -10.18 7.41 4.47
C ILE A 334 -9.24 8.59 4.74
N LEU A 335 -9.39 9.71 4.01
CA LEU A 335 -8.61 10.93 4.21
C LEU A 335 -8.62 11.40 5.67
N GLY A 336 -9.76 11.26 6.35
CA GLY A 336 -9.92 11.59 7.76
C GLY A 336 -9.02 10.80 8.70
N GLN A 337 -8.59 9.58 8.30
CA GLN A 337 -7.72 8.70 9.07
C GLN A 337 -6.22 8.97 8.85
N LEU A 338 -5.85 9.70 7.77
CA LEU A 338 -4.47 9.93 7.39
C LEU A 338 -3.84 11.04 8.23
N GLY A 339 -3.15 10.64 9.30
CA GLY A 339 -2.58 11.56 10.29
C GLY A 339 -1.35 12.32 9.81
N ASN A 340 -0.53 11.70 8.96
CA ASN A 340 0.72 12.28 8.46
C ASN A 340 0.54 12.70 7.00
N ARG A 341 0.93 13.94 6.64
CA ARG A 341 0.68 14.46 5.31
C ARG A 341 1.90 15.16 4.74
N VAL A 342 2.20 14.85 3.48
CA VAL A 342 3.21 15.52 2.65
C VAL A 342 2.53 15.98 1.37
N GLN A 343 2.47 17.28 1.13
CA GLN A 343 1.84 17.86 -0.03
C GLN A 343 2.90 18.58 -0.87
N HIS A 344 3.28 17.95 -1.96
CA HIS A 344 4.06 18.60 -3.01
C HIS A 344 3.20 19.58 -3.82
N ALA A 345 3.81 20.33 -4.70
CA ALA A 345 3.13 21.31 -5.52
C ALA A 345 1.88 20.74 -6.21
N LEU A 346 0.78 21.45 -6.11
CA LEU A 346 -0.41 21.24 -6.95
C LEU A 346 -0.47 22.40 -7.96
N ARG A 347 -0.73 22.06 -9.21
CA ARG A 347 -0.93 23.07 -10.26
C ARG A 347 -2.42 23.26 -10.46
N ALA A 348 -2.90 24.49 -10.28
CA ALA A 348 -4.31 24.82 -10.41
C ALA A 348 -4.55 25.58 -11.72
N PHE A 349 -4.76 24.85 -12.82
CA PHE A 349 -5.03 25.42 -14.13
C PHE A 349 -6.53 25.55 -14.44
N THR A 350 -7.37 24.77 -13.75
CA THR A 350 -8.82 24.75 -13.96
C THR A 350 -9.56 25.09 -12.65
N ALA A 351 -10.85 25.43 -12.77
CA ALA A 351 -11.70 25.63 -11.59
C ALA A 351 -11.80 24.38 -10.72
N ARG A 352 -11.73 23.19 -11.29
CA ARG A 352 -11.66 21.92 -10.57
C ARG A 352 -10.40 21.81 -9.75
N ASP A 353 -9.24 22.15 -10.34
CA ASP A 353 -7.96 22.13 -9.66
C ASP A 353 -7.91 23.14 -8.50
N ALA A 354 -8.45 24.36 -8.72
CA ALA A 354 -8.54 25.36 -7.67
C ALA A 354 -9.41 24.91 -6.49
N LYS A 355 -10.50 24.16 -6.76
CA LYS A 355 -11.32 23.55 -5.69
C LYS A 355 -10.54 22.48 -4.95
N ALA A 356 -9.87 21.59 -5.66
CA ALA A 356 -9.07 20.51 -5.07
C ALA A 356 -7.91 21.07 -4.20
N LEU A 357 -7.24 22.12 -4.67
CA LEU A 357 -6.20 22.82 -3.91
C LEU A 357 -6.75 23.41 -2.60
N ARG A 358 -7.91 24.06 -2.64
CA ARG A 358 -8.56 24.61 -1.43
C ARG A 358 -8.91 23.49 -0.46
N GLN A 359 -9.55 22.42 -0.92
CA GLN A 359 -9.88 21.26 -0.09
C GLN A 359 -8.61 20.62 0.52
N ALA A 360 -7.52 20.50 -0.26
CA ALA A 360 -6.26 20.03 0.26
C ALA A 360 -5.76 20.92 1.41
N ALA A 361 -5.69 22.24 1.20
CA ALA A 361 -5.20 23.19 2.19
C ALA A 361 -6.04 23.20 3.48
N GLU A 362 -7.36 23.11 3.38
CA GLU A 362 -8.30 23.08 4.53
C GLU A 362 -8.08 21.84 5.42
N THR A 363 -7.48 20.78 4.91
CA THR A 363 -7.18 19.57 5.69
C THR A 363 -5.91 19.67 6.53
N TYR A 364 -5.13 20.73 6.35
CA TYR A 364 -3.91 21.00 7.12
C TYR A 364 -4.21 21.83 8.36
N ARG A 365 -3.38 21.67 9.40
CA ARG A 365 -3.46 22.54 10.55
C ARG A 365 -2.97 23.94 10.17
N PRO A 366 -3.75 25.00 10.41
CA PRO A 366 -3.31 26.36 10.11
C PRO A 366 -1.98 26.71 10.77
N ASN A 367 -1.09 27.33 10.02
CA ASN A 367 0.14 27.91 10.53
C ASN A 367 0.05 29.42 10.40
N PRO A 368 0.16 30.22 11.49
CA PRO A 368 0.08 31.67 11.41
C PRO A 368 1.25 32.31 10.63
N ALA A 369 2.32 31.57 10.35
CA ALA A 369 3.49 32.09 9.64
C ALA A 369 3.30 32.16 8.11
N PHE A 370 2.38 31.37 7.53
CA PHE A 370 2.12 31.36 6.08
C PHE A 370 0.71 30.85 5.74
N ASP A 371 0.22 31.22 4.57
CA ASP A 371 -1.00 30.65 3.98
C ASP A 371 -0.70 29.30 3.34
N THR A 372 -1.40 28.24 3.79
CA THR A 372 -1.16 26.86 3.33
C THR A 372 -1.49 26.69 1.85
N GLN A 373 -2.54 27.33 1.35
CA GLN A 373 -2.96 27.23 -0.03
C GLN A 373 -1.92 27.90 -0.95
N GLU A 374 -1.44 29.06 -0.56
CA GLU A 374 -0.40 29.78 -1.29
C GLU A 374 0.92 29.02 -1.27
N ALA A 375 1.31 28.46 -0.13
CA ALA A 375 2.51 27.64 0.01
C ALA A 375 2.49 26.43 -0.95
N ILE A 376 1.38 25.68 -1.03
CA ILE A 376 1.23 24.52 -1.93
C ILE A 376 1.40 24.91 -3.41
N LEU A 377 1.02 26.12 -3.79
CA LEU A 377 1.21 26.64 -5.16
C LEU A 377 2.66 27.04 -5.44
N GLN A 378 3.38 27.52 -4.43
CA GLN A 378 4.70 28.13 -4.59
C GLN A 378 5.85 27.15 -4.37
N VAL A 379 5.63 26.02 -3.67
CA VAL A 379 6.70 25.02 -3.43
C VAL A 379 7.29 24.52 -4.75
N GLY A 380 8.60 24.41 -4.78
CA GLY A 380 9.37 23.93 -5.91
C GLY A 380 9.41 22.41 -6.05
N VAL A 381 10.14 21.94 -7.05
CA VAL A 381 10.37 20.49 -7.22
C VAL A 381 11.23 19.95 -6.07
N GLY A 382 10.75 18.89 -5.42
CA GLY A 382 11.41 18.31 -4.25
C GLY A 382 11.13 19.04 -2.94
N GLU A 383 10.20 19.99 -2.96
CA GLU A 383 9.70 20.70 -1.78
C GLU A 383 8.26 20.25 -1.48
N ALA A 384 7.83 20.43 -0.24
CA ALA A 384 6.49 20.04 0.18
C ALA A 384 6.02 20.79 1.42
N VAL A 385 4.71 21.00 1.54
CA VAL A 385 4.08 21.38 2.79
C VAL A 385 3.81 20.13 3.60
N THR A 386 4.31 20.06 4.83
CA THR A 386 4.17 18.88 5.70
C THR A 386 3.29 19.13 6.90
N SER A 387 2.55 18.11 7.33
CA SER A 387 1.79 18.11 8.58
C SER A 387 1.94 16.74 9.24
N MET A 388 2.85 16.64 10.21
CA MET A 388 3.19 15.41 10.91
C MET A 388 2.60 15.36 12.30
N LEU A 389 2.25 14.16 12.76
CA LEU A 389 1.81 13.94 14.13
C LEU A 389 2.99 14.05 15.09
N GLN A 390 2.78 14.79 16.19
CA GLN A 390 3.77 15.01 17.24
C GLN A 390 3.27 14.47 18.60
N LYS A 391 4.13 14.60 19.62
CA LYS A 391 3.85 14.20 21.00
C LYS A 391 2.47 14.72 21.46
N ARG A 392 1.59 13.84 21.96
CA ARG A 392 0.18 14.01 22.34
C ARG A 392 -0.85 13.73 21.23
N GLY A 393 -0.46 13.15 20.10
CA GLY A 393 -1.38 12.83 19.00
C GLY A 393 -1.98 14.05 18.29
N CYS A 394 -1.48 15.25 18.58
CA CYS A 394 -1.81 16.45 17.83
C CYS A 394 -0.91 16.54 16.60
N ARG A 395 -1.47 16.95 15.46
CA ARG A 395 -0.66 17.34 14.30
C ARG A 395 0.20 18.54 14.69
N GLY A 396 1.50 18.50 14.34
CA GLY A 396 2.36 19.68 14.41
C GLY A 396 1.81 20.82 13.55
N LEU A 397 2.33 22.02 13.75
CA LEU A 397 2.07 23.11 12.80
C LEU A 397 2.54 22.65 11.42
N CYS A 398 1.79 23.02 10.39
CA CYS A 398 2.19 22.82 9.02
C CYS A 398 3.55 23.50 8.79
N SER A 399 4.52 22.81 8.21
CA SER A 399 5.80 23.38 7.80
C SER A 399 5.87 23.46 6.28
N ALA A 400 6.36 24.57 5.78
CA ALA A 400 6.74 24.76 4.41
C ALA A 400 8.26 24.77 4.30
N PRO A 401 8.83 24.48 3.13
CA PRO A 401 10.26 24.48 2.88
C PRO A 401 10.89 25.84 3.07
#